data_3c2192dec4fe0fbc9bce63452c63aa76
#
_entry.id   3c2192dec4fe0fbc9bce63452c63aa76
#
_cell.length_a   1.000
_cell.length_b   1.000
_cell.length_c   1.000
_cell.angle_alpha   90.00
_cell.angle_beta   90.00
_cell.angle_gamma   90.00
#
_symmetry.space_group_name_H-M   'P 1'
#
loop_
_entity.id
_entity.type
_entity.pdbx_description
1 polymer ?
#
loop_
_entity_poly.entity_id
_entity_poly.type
_entity_poly.pdbx_seq_one_letter_code
_entity_poly.pdbx_strand_id
1 'polypeptide(L)'
;EILDRDNQVDGDYKEGYYIGVEVPADDPQAEKPFYGPNLWPPEGHLPGWRVNNGKYHNEALRVARAVARIIALALDLDGDFFDKPYMLGEPIATLRLLHYQ
;
A
#
# COMPACT_ATOMS: atom_id res chain seq x y z
N GLU A 1 -9.12 3.04 -17.78
CA GLU A 1 -7.86 3.70 -18.14
C GLU A 1 -7.45 3.31 -19.56
N ILE A 2 -7.14 4.29 -20.42
CA ILE A 2 -6.66 4.04 -21.78
C ILE A 2 -5.14 4.21 -21.76
N LEU A 3 -4.40 3.14 -21.90
CA LEU A 3 -2.94 3.11 -21.87
C LEU A 3 -2.30 3.22 -23.27
N ASP A 4 -2.98 2.71 -24.28
CA ASP A 4 -2.55 2.77 -25.68
C ASP A 4 -3.68 3.36 -26.53
N ARG A 5 -3.55 4.63 -26.88
CA ARG A 5 -4.57 5.39 -27.63
C ARG A 5 -4.70 4.97 -29.09
N ASP A 6 -3.69 4.31 -29.65
CA ASP A 6 -3.69 3.91 -31.05
C ASP A 6 -4.35 2.54 -31.26
N ASN A 7 -4.29 1.66 -30.24
CA ASN A 7 -4.78 0.28 -30.32
C ASN A 7 -5.93 -0.02 -29.36
N GLN A 8 -6.21 0.82 -28.39
CA GLN A 8 -7.24 0.61 -27.38
C GLN A 8 -8.40 1.59 -27.60
N VAL A 9 -9.54 1.08 -28.02
CA VAL A 9 -10.75 1.89 -28.31
C VAL A 9 -11.50 2.22 -27.02
N ASP A 10 -11.57 1.25 -26.10
CA ASP A 10 -12.23 1.40 -24.80
C ASP A 10 -11.21 1.30 -23.66
N GLY A 11 -11.50 1.95 -22.53
CA GLY A 11 -10.69 1.81 -21.32
C GLY A 11 -10.83 0.42 -20.69
N ASP A 12 -9.92 0.10 -19.77
CA ASP A 12 -10.03 -1.12 -18.99
C ASP A 12 -11.32 -1.14 -18.16
N TYR A 13 -12.04 -2.25 -18.18
CA TYR A 13 -13.23 -2.49 -17.35
C TYR A 13 -12.81 -2.79 -15.91
N LYS A 14 -12.10 -1.89 -15.31
CA LYS A 14 -11.68 -1.99 -13.90
C LYS A 14 -11.73 -0.63 -13.23
N GLU A 15 -11.99 -0.67 -11.96
CA GLU A 15 -11.80 0.45 -11.05
C GLU A 15 -10.89 0.05 -9.91
N GLY A 16 -10.19 1.00 -9.33
CA GLY A 16 -9.23 0.73 -8.27
C GLY A 16 -9.10 1.89 -7.29
N TYR A 17 -8.83 1.54 -6.05
CA TYR A 17 -8.51 2.49 -5.00
C TYR A 17 -7.20 2.09 -4.33
N TYR A 18 -6.31 3.06 -4.11
CA TYR A 18 -4.97 2.83 -3.60
C TYR A 18 -4.81 3.51 -2.25
N ILE A 19 -4.33 2.77 -1.28
CA ILE A 19 -4.06 3.24 0.08
C ILE A 19 -2.60 2.93 0.38
N GLY A 20 -1.79 3.97 0.54
CA GLY A 20 -0.39 3.88 0.93
C GLY A 20 -0.20 3.99 2.44
N VAL A 21 1.05 4.07 2.86
CA VAL A 21 1.39 4.47 4.22
C VAL A 21 0.90 5.91 4.45
N GLU A 22 0.15 6.12 5.52
CA GLU A 22 -0.37 7.45 5.87
C GLU A 22 0.77 8.32 6.41
N VAL A 23 1.07 9.41 5.73
CA VAL A 23 2.04 10.41 6.18
C VAL A 23 1.33 11.76 6.23
N PRO A 24 1.21 12.40 7.41
CA PRO A 24 0.61 13.72 7.54
C PRO A 24 1.28 14.76 6.62
N ALA A 25 0.50 15.70 6.11
CA ALA A 25 1.01 16.71 5.15
C ALA A 25 2.09 17.64 5.76
N ASP A 26 2.10 17.77 7.07
CA ASP A 26 3.07 18.55 7.85
C ASP A 26 4.32 17.76 8.28
N ASP A 27 4.35 16.45 7.97
CA ASP A 27 5.52 15.60 8.21
C ASP A 27 6.58 15.85 7.12
N PRO A 28 7.86 16.09 7.49
CA PRO A 28 8.94 16.26 6.50
C PRO A 28 9.07 15.10 5.51
N GLN A 29 8.63 13.91 5.85
CA GLN A 29 8.62 12.76 4.95
C GLN A 29 7.60 12.89 3.81
N ALA A 30 6.58 13.74 3.94
CA ALA A 30 5.60 13.98 2.89
C ALA A 30 6.20 14.62 1.62
N GLU A 31 7.39 15.22 1.73
CA GLU A 31 8.13 15.76 0.58
C GLU A 31 8.80 14.68 -0.29
N LYS A 32 8.92 13.45 0.23
CA LYS A 32 9.51 12.34 -0.52
C LYS A 32 8.53 11.85 -1.60
N PRO A 33 9.03 11.40 -2.77
CA PRO A 33 8.17 10.78 -3.77
C PRO A 33 7.35 9.62 -3.21
N PHE A 34 6.07 9.55 -3.55
CA PHE A 34 5.10 8.52 -3.12
C PHE A 34 4.72 8.56 -1.63
N TYR A 35 5.17 9.55 -0.87
CA TYR A 35 4.75 9.78 0.51
C TYR A 35 3.74 10.93 0.56
N GLY A 36 2.87 10.90 1.54
CA GLY A 36 1.86 11.94 1.77
C GLY A 36 0.59 11.38 2.41
N PRO A 37 -0.39 12.25 2.66
CA PRO A 37 -1.68 11.81 3.18
C PRO A 37 -2.45 11.04 2.10
N ASN A 38 -3.13 9.96 2.52
CA ASN A 38 -4.06 9.26 1.65
C ASN A 38 -5.30 10.13 1.38
N LEU A 39 -5.90 9.95 0.22
CA LEU A 39 -7.21 10.50 -0.09
C LEU A 39 -8.27 9.55 0.47
N TRP A 40 -9.12 10.06 1.34
CA TRP A 40 -10.19 9.27 1.95
C TRP A 40 -11.56 9.74 1.50
N PRO A 41 -12.50 8.82 1.22
CA PRO A 41 -13.90 9.22 1.00
C PRO A 41 -14.46 9.88 2.25
N PRO A 42 -15.41 10.84 2.11
CA PRO A 42 -16.07 11.46 3.24
C PRO A 42 -16.73 10.40 4.16
N GLU A 43 -16.54 10.54 5.47
CA GLU A 43 -17.04 9.58 6.47
C GLU A 43 -18.57 9.37 6.36
N GLY A 44 -19.30 10.43 6.00
CA GLY A 44 -20.75 10.37 5.82
C GLY A 44 -21.21 9.49 4.64
N HIS A 45 -20.34 9.19 3.67
CA HIS A 45 -20.66 8.31 2.53
C HIS A 45 -20.31 6.86 2.81
N LEU A 46 -19.19 6.61 3.49
CA LEU A 46 -18.70 5.28 3.81
C LEU A 46 -18.24 5.23 5.28
N PRO A 47 -19.17 5.17 6.24
CA PRO A 47 -18.83 5.16 7.66
C PRO A 47 -17.91 3.99 8.03
N GLY A 48 -16.83 4.29 8.75
CA GLY A 48 -15.86 3.28 9.20
C GLY A 48 -14.92 2.75 8.10
N TRP A 49 -15.08 3.17 6.85
CA TRP A 49 -14.30 2.64 5.72
C TRP A 49 -12.80 2.92 5.89
N ARG A 50 -12.43 4.15 6.26
CA ARG A 50 -11.04 4.54 6.56
C ARG A 50 -10.44 3.70 7.67
N VAL A 51 -11.14 3.57 8.78
CA VAL A 51 -10.67 2.81 9.96
C VAL A 51 -10.46 1.34 9.63
N ASN A 52 -11.41 0.73 8.92
CA ASN A 52 -11.35 -0.69 8.57
C ASN A 52 -10.22 -0.99 7.57
N ASN A 53 -10.07 -0.15 6.54
CA ASN A 53 -8.98 -0.32 5.56
C ASN A 53 -7.60 -0.07 6.19
N GLY A 54 -7.48 0.91 7.10
CA GLY A 54 -6.26 1.15 7.85
C GLY A 54 -5.86 -0.05 8.72
N LYS A 55 -6.83 -0.65 9.43
CA LYS A 55 -6.59 -1.89 10.20
C LYS A 55 -6.14 -3.04 9.30
N TYR A 56 -6.84 -3.24 8.18
CA TYR A 56 -6.49 -4.29 7.23
C TYR A 56 -5.07 -4.09 6.66
N HIS A 57 -4.73 -2.87 6.24
CA HIS A 57 -3.40 -2.53 5.74
C HIS A 57 -2.31 -2.89 6.76
N ASN A 58 -2.50 -2.52 8.03
CA ASN A 58 -1.55 -2.82 9.10
C ASN A 58 -1.39 -4.32 9.34
N GLU A 59 -2.50 -5.08 9.35
CA GLU A 59 -2.45 -6.53 9.52
C GLU A 59 -1.79 -7.23 8.32
N ALA A 60 -2.10 -6.82 7.10
CA ALA A 60 -1.45 -7.34 5.91
C ALA A 60 0.05 -7.09 5.92
N LEU A 61 0.48 -5.89 6.34
CA LEU A 61 1.89 -5.56 6.49
C LEU A 61 2.58 -6.42 7.57
N ARG A 62 1.89 -6.68 8.68
CA ARG A 62 2.40 -7.58 9.74
C ARG A 62 2.63 -8.99 9.20
N VAL A 63 1.71 -9.52 8.40
CA VAL A 63 1.86 -10.83 7.75
C VAL A 63 3.02 -10.81 6.75
N ALA A 64 3.14 -9.77 5.93
CA ALA A 64 4.23 -9.63 4.96
C ALA A 64 5.61 -9.63 5.65
N ARG A 65 5.75 -8.94 6.77
CA ARG A 65 6.98 -8.96 7.59
C ARG A 65 7.27 -10.34 8.16
N ALA A 66 6.25 -11.06 8.64
CA ALA A 66 6.44 -12.43 9.12
C ALA A 66 6.93 -13.37 8.02
N VAL A 67 6.37 -13.24 6.81
CA VAL A 67 6.83 -14.01 5.62
C VAL A 67 8.27 -13.64 5.27
N ALA A 68 8.63 -12.35 5.29
CA ALA A 68 10.01 -11.92 5.03
C ALA A 68 11.02 -12.53 6.03
N ARG A 69 10.65 -12.65 7.32
CA ARG A 69 11.47 -13.33 8.33
C ARG A 69 11.65 -14.82 8.03
N ILE A 70 10.59 -15.50 7.61
CA ILE A 70 10.67 -16.91 7.19
C ILE A 70 11.61 -17.05 5.99
N ILE A 71 11.54 -16.16 5.02
CA ILE A 71 12.43 -16.14 3.86
C ILE A 71 13.88 -15.93 4.29
N ALA A 72 14.14 -14.99 5.21
CA ALA A 72 15.49 -14.78 5.74
C ALA A 72 16.06 -16.07 6.34
N LEU A 73 15.31 -16.73 7.21
CA LEU A 73 15.71 -18.00 7.84
C LEU A 73 15.92 -19.12 6.81
N ALA A 74 15.07 -19.20 5.78
CA ALA A 74 15.21 -20.18 4.69
C ALA A 74 16.48 -19.96 3.85
N LEU A 75 17.03 -18.74 3.86
CA LEU A 75 18.27 -18.37 3.17
C LEU A 75 19.50 -18.39 4.11
N ASP A 76 19.40 -18.99 5.29
CA ASP A 76 20.46 -18.98 6.31
C ASP A 76 20.90 -17.56 6.75
N LEU A 77 19.96 -16.59 6.72
CA LEU A 77 20.17 -15.24 7.20
C LEU A 77 19.54 -15.06 8.60
N ASP A 78 19.96 -14.01 9.31
CA ASP A 78 19.30 -13.62 10.55
C ASP A 78 17.82 -13.32 10.31
N GLY A 79 16.92 -13.70 11.23
CA GLY A 79 15.49 -13.53 11.06
C GLY A 79 15.04 -12.07 10.89
N ASP A 80 15.84 -11.10 11.35
CA ASP A 80 15.62 -9.67 11.24
C ASP A 80 16.39 -9.01 10.06
N PHE A 81 16.97 -9.82 9.18
CA PHE A 81 17.80 -9.33 8.08
C PHE A 81 17.10 -8.28 7.21
N PHE A 82 15.80 -8.46 6.95
CA PHE A 82 14.99 -7.55 6.15
C PHE A 82 14.35 -6.39 6.96
N ASP A 83 14.48 -6.36 8.28
CA ASP A 83 13.86 -5.35 9.15
C ASP A 83 14.63 -4.00 9.16
N LYS A 84 15.69 -3.90 8.38
CA LYS A 84 16.50 -2.67 8.27
C LYS A 84 15.72 -1.54 7.58
N PRO A 85 15.91 -0.27 7.97
CA PRO A 85 15.16 0.87 7.41
C PRO A 85 15.20 0.98 5.89
N TYR A 86 16.34 0.67 5.28
CA TYR A 86 16.53 0.71 3.82
C TYR A 86 16.02 -0.56 3.09
N MET A 87 15.37 -1.46 3.80
CA MET A 87 14.74 -2.68 3.27
C MET A 87 13.24 -2.66 3.58
N LEU A 88 12.78 -3.47 4.55
CA LEU A 88 11.37 -3.59 4.94
C LEU A 88 11.06 -2.97 6.31
N GLY A 89 12.01 -2.33 6.96
CA GLY A 89 11.78 -1.61 8.23
C GLY A 89 10.82 -0.44 8.05
N GLU A 90 10.98 0.31 6.95
CA GLU A 90 10.09 1.40 6.53
C GLU A 90 9.62 1.17 5.09
N PRO A 91 8.75 0.18 4.83
CA PRO A 91 8.39 -0.19 3.47
C PRO A 91 7.41 0.80 2.85
N ILE A 92 7.56 1.05 1.55
CA ILE A 92 6.52 1.68 0.74
C ILE A 92 5.47 0.60 0.44
N ALA A 93 4.49 0.46 1.34
CA ALA A 93 3.45 -0.55 1.22
C ALA A 93 2.14 0.07 0.70
N THR A 94 1.57 -0.52 -0.34
CA THR A 94 0.32 -0.05 -0.94
C THR A 94 -0.72 -1.15 -0.94
N LEU A 95 -1.88 -0.87 -0.36
CA LEU A 95 -3.09 -1.68 -0.51
C LEU A 95 -3.82 -1.24 -1.78
N ARG A 96 -4.05 -2.16 -2.70
CA ARG A 96 -4.84 -1.94 -3.91
C ARG A 96 -6.15 -2.69 -3.79
N LEU A 97 -7.26 -1.95 -3.78
CA LEU A 97 -8.59 -2.50 -3.92
C LEU A 97 -8.96 -2.43 -5.40
N LEU A 98 -9.24 -3.57 -6.01
CA LEU A 98 -9.55 -3.66 -7.44
C LEU A 98 -10.91 -4.29 -7.62
N HIS A 99 -11.71 -3.69 -8.51
CA HIS A 99 -12.96 -4.25 -8.98
C HIS A 99 -12.92 -4.35 -10.51
N TYR A 100 -13.24 -5.53 -11.02
CA TYR A 100 -13.35 -5.82 -12.44
C TYR A 100 -14.80 -6.11 -12.77
N GLN A 101 -15.32 -5.49 -13.84
CA GLN A 101 -16.66 -5.73 -14.35
C GLN A 101 -16.69 -6.93 -15.30
#